data_d818d1c72e20ccc6fd8c62ffac837f9e
#
_entry.id   d818d1c72e20ccc6fd8c62ffac837f9e
#
_cell.length_a   1.000
_cell.length_b   1.000
_cell.length_c   1.000
_cell.angle_alpha   90.00
_cell.angle_beta   90.00
_cell.angle_gamma   90.00
#
_symmetry.space_group_name_H-M   'P 1'
#
loop_
_entity.id
_entity.type
_entity.pdbx_description
1 polymer ?
#
loop_
_entity_poly.entity_id
_entity_poly.type
_entity_poly.pdbx_seq_one_letter_code
_entity_poly.pdbx_strand_id
1 'polypeptide(L)'
;MATQVEKAVAWARRKLGATMYKGKCQAFVADCYAYGAGMPRRSASSAKVARSLWRVSASKTNIPVGAAVYFDSPTAPQFGHVGLYIGNNQVIHAFGTVKQMSISAIIGCGYAWQGWGWNGGVKPTGAGAAVSSSVSAETENETQADAVIHIPQTEKVYTVYPADSPYKNPDAYVLRWQSYEAGTVRDITDRVGDITLTDDSDSLCLELGFQVLQATGETYYPPLALACGDFVSVVNTGSNECVFSGQIQSISGSYQEAMSVTCWDSGRLLTTNDVIIQFNNVPAKTALSQLAAKVGIKNVSCPNLVSSVYTIEKSNTATIAQNILATVTAENGVNYFIRMAADTMVVRSFGDEVIQGWHKQAANLASFDIMDEAGNPQVSWDIGDLRNHVTVYSEADDSVSVQATAQDESSIRRYGKRQALETFSDQDTVTAAAKAKSTLRSKNRVTETFSVTTYGSDRVVAGVRLRVDLAEIQGEFWVVAVTHTLGPPHRMNMTLRRAD
;
A
#
# COMPACT_ATOMS: atom_id res chain seq x y z
N MET A 1 -14.87 -21.97 -25.14
CA MET A 1 -15.41 -22.28 -23.79
C MET A 1 -14.31 -22.07 -22.78
N ALA A 2 -14.60 -21.41 -21.65
CA ALA A 2 -13.61 -21.19 -20.60
C ALA A 2 -13.14 -22.53 -20.00
N THR A 3 -11.83 -22.67 -19.79
CA THR A 3 -11.19 -23.83 -19.19
C THR A 3 -11.58 -24.01 -17.73
N GLN A 4 -11.30 -25.17 -17.15
CA GLN A 4 -11.54 -25.40 -15.71
C GLN A 4 -10.72 -24.46 -14.84
N VAL A 5 -9.47 -24.15 -15.22
CA VAL A 5 -8.62 -23.19 -14.51
C VAL A 5 -9.22 -21.79 -14.54
N GLU A 6 -9.62 -21.30 -15.71
CA GLU A 6 -10.23 -19.95 -15.82
C GLU A 6 -11.49 -19.82 -14.97
N LYS A 7 -12.32 -20.86 -14.95
CA LYS A 7 -13.51 -20.90 -14.12
C LYS A 7 -13.17 -20.93 -12.61
N ALA A 8 -12.17 -21.73 -12.21
CA ALA A 8 -11.71 -21.78 -10.82
C ALA A 8 -11.18 -20.41 -10.34
N VAL A 9 -10.34 -19.78 -11.16
CA VAL A 9 -9.77 -18.45 -10.87
C VAL A 9 -10.87 -17.39 -10.80
N ALA A 10 -11.79 -17.38 -11.77
CA ALA A 10 -12.93 -16.47 -11.77
C ALA A 10 -13.83 -16.64 -10.53
N TRP A 11 -14.05 -17.91 -10.12
CA TRP A 11 -14.81 -18.20 -8.91
C TRP A 11 -14.09 -17.70 -7.65
N ALA A 12 -12.77 -17.95 -7.54
CA ALA A 12 -11.96 -17.49 -6.42
C ALA A 12 -11.95 -15.96 -6.30
N ARG A 13 -11.85 -15.24 -7.42
CA ARG A 13 -11.90 -13.77 -7.45
C ARG A 13 -13.24 -13.22 -6.95
N ARG A 14 -14.36 -13.86 -7.27
CA ARG A 14 -15.67 -13.47 -6.73
C ARG A 14 -15.82 -13.68 -5.24
N LYS A 15 -14.91 -14.44 -4.61
CA LYS A 15 -14.90 -14.68 -3.16
C LYS A 15 -13.95 -13.77 -2.40
N LEU A 16 -13.25 -12.87 -3.06
CA LEU A 16 -12.42 -11.87 -2.37
C LEU A 16 -13.25 -11.10 -1.35
N GLY A 17 -12.69 -10.95 -0.15
CA GLY A 17 -13.37 -10.34 1.00
C GLY A 17 -14.25 -11.30 1.82
N ALA A 18 -14.55 -12.50 1.33
CA ALA A 18 -15.42 -13.44 2.05
C ALA A 18 -14.76 -13.94 3.35
N THR A 19 -15.52 -13.90 4.45
CA THR A 19 -15.09 -14.32 5.80
C THR A 19 -15.42 -15.77 6.14
N MET A 20 -16.33 -16.40 5.40
CA MET A 20 -16.81 -17.77 5.66
C MET A 20 -15.71 -18.85 5.61
N TYR A 21 -14.56 -18.52 5.02
CA TYR A 21 -13.40 -19.39 4.93
C TYR A 21 -12.32 -19.12 5.99
N LYS A 22 -12.59 -18.29 7.00
CA LYS A 22 -11.66 -18.04 8.11
C LYS A 22 -11.23 -19.36 8.75
N GLY A 23 -9.91 -19.62 8.80
CA GLY A 23 -9.34 -20.89 9.27
C GLY A 23 -9.61 -22.12 8.38
N LYS A 24 -10.18 -21.94 7.19
CA LYS A 24 -10.59 -23.01 6.27
C LYS A 24 -9.93 -22.89 4.90
N CYS A 25 -8.63 -22.57 4.86
CA CYS A 25 -7.90 -22.35 3.60
C CYS A 25 -7.96 -23.56 2.65
N GLN A 26 -7.92 -24.79 3.19
CA GLN A 26 -8.04 -26.01 2.39
C GLN A 26 -9.45 -26.18 1.80
N ALA A 27 -10.50 -25.87 2.57
CA ALA A 27 -11.87 -25.92 2.08
C ALA A 27 -12.09 -24.87 0.97
N PHE A 28 -11.49 -23.68 1.10
CA PHE A 28 -11.54 -22.65 0.06
C PHE A 28 -10.99 -23.14 -1.26
N VAL A 29 -9.78 -23.75 -1.26
CA VAL A 29 -9.18 -24.28 -2.49
C VAL A 29 -10.00 -25.45 -3.04
N ALA A 30 -10.51 -26.34 -2.18
CA ALA A 30 -11.41 -27.41 -2.59
C ALA A 30 -12.67 -26.88 -3.28
N ASP A 31 -13.23 -25.77 -2.80
CA ASP A 31 -14.41 -25.13 -3.37
C ASP A 31 -14.09 -24.38 -4.68
N CYS A 32 -12.88 -23.84 -4.85
CA CYS A 32 -12.43 -23.31 -6.15
C CYS A 32 -12.46 -24.40 -7.25
N TYR A 33 -12.00 -25.60 -6.92
CA TYR A 33 -12.02 -26.73 -7.86
C TYR A 33 -13.43 -27.28 -8.07
N ALA A 34 -14.23 -27.39 -7.02
CA ALA A 34 -15.57 -27.93 -7.12
C ALA A 34 -16.56 -26.97 -7.78
N TYR A 35 -16.79 -25.83 -7.15
CA TYR A 35 -17.82 -24.87 -7.58
C TYR A 35 -17.32 -23.93 -8.66
N GLY A 36 -16.00 -23.70 -8.73
CA GLY A 36 -15.39 -22.95 -9.81
C GLY A 36 -15.17 -23.79 -11.05
N ALA A 37 -14.36 -24.81 -10.97
CA ALA A 37 -13.94 -25.62 -12.11
C ALA A 37 -14.94 -26.73 -12.49
N GLY A 38 -15.97 -27.02 -11.68
CA GLY A 38 -16.91 -28.11 -11.92
C GLY A 38 -16.30 -29.50 -11.70
N MET A 39 -15.28 -29.60 -10.88
CA MET A 39 -14.61 -30.87 -10.55
C MET A 39 -15.23 -31.49 -9.28
N PRO A 40 -15.05 -32.82 -9.05
CA PRO A 40 -15.47 -33.42 -7.80
C PRO A 40 -14.81 -32.74 -6.60
N ARG A 41 -15.59 -32.36 -5.58
CA ARG A 41 -15.08 -31.72 -4.38
C ARG A 41 -14.20 -32.71 -3.61
N ARG A 42 -12.91 -32.41 -3.50
CA ARG A 42 -11.94 -33.17 -2.71
C ARG A 42 -11.28 -32.25 -1.70
N SER A 43 -11.37 -32.57 -0.43
CA SER A 43 -10.81 -31.79 0.67
C SER A 43 -10.03 -32.72 1.59
N ALA A 44 -8.87 -32.24 2.07
CA ALA A 44 -8.14 -32.90 3.13
C ALA A 44 -8.47 -32.22 4.47
N SER A 45 -8.13 -32.85 5.58
CA SER A 45 -8.37 -32.31 6.92
C SER A 45 -7.58 -31.04 7.23
N SER A 46 -6.47 -30.81 6.52
CA SER A 46 -5.65 -29.61 6.63
C SER A 46 -4.84 -29.37 5.35
N ALA A 47 -4.27 -28.18 5.21
CA ALA A 47 -3.36 -27.86 4.12
C ALA A 47 -2.08 -28.73 4.16
N LYS A 48 -1.60 -29.05 5.36
CA LYS A 48 -0.44 -29.92 5.56
C LYS A 48 -0.71 -31.34 5.06
N VAL A 49 -1.90 -31.89 5.36
CA VAL A 49 -2.33 -33.22 4.85
C VAL A 49 -2.54 -33.13 3.33
N ALA A 50 -3.19 -32.08 2.81
CA ALA A 50 -3.35 -31.91 1.37
C ALA A 50 -2.00 -31.87 0.63
N ARG A 51 -1.01 -31.18 1.20
CA ARG A 51 0.36 -31.16 0.68
C ARG A 51 0.98 -32.56 0.63
N SER A 52 0.87 -33.33 1.70
CA SER A 52 1.45 -34.69 1.73
C SER A 52 0.84 -35.64 0.71
N LEU A 53 -0.44 -35.42 0.38
CA LEU A 53 -1.18 -36.25 -0.57
C LEU A 53 -1.01 -35.80 -2.02
N TRP A 54 -0.92 -34.48 -2.27
CA TRP A 54 -1.16 -33.93 -3.60
C TRP A 54 -0.06 -32.98 -4.12
N ARG A 55 1.04 -32.79 -3.39
CA ARG A 55 2.16 -31.98 -3.87
C ARG A 55 2.83 -32.62 -5.08
N VAL A 56 3.03 -31.83 -6.14
CA VAL A 56 3.70 -32.25 -7.38
C VAL A 56 5.16 -31.78 -7.40
N SER A 57 5.43 -30.55 -6.90
CA SER A 57 6.77 -29.97 -6.95
C SER A 57 7.03 -29.06 -5.76
N ALA A 58 8.29 -29.01 -5.32
CA ALA A 58 8.78 -28.06 -4.32
C ALA A 58 9.27 -26.74 -4.95
N SER A 59 9.42 -26.68 -6.28
CA SER A 59 9.94 -25.52 -6.98
C SER A 59 9.04 -24.29 -6.82
N LYS A 60 9.65 -23.12 -6.68
CA LYS A 60 8.95 -21.81 -6.73
C LYS A 60 8.85 -21.26 -8.15
N THR A 61 9.50 -21.89 -9.12
CA THR A 61 9.50 -21.46 -10.52
C THR A 61 8.53 -22.31 -11.34
N ASN A 62 8.01 -21.73 -12.41
CA ASN A 62 7.10 -22.41 -13.37
C ASN A 62 5.85 -23.04 -12.69
N ILE A 63 5.30 -22.35 -11.69
CA ILE A 63 4.05 -22.77 -11.04
C ILE A 63 2.92 -22.59 -12.06
N PRO A 64 2.17 -23.67 -12.37
CA PRO A 64 1.06 -23.55 -13.32
C PRO A 64 -0.12 -22.79 -12.71
N VAL A 65 -0.78 -21.95 -13.51
CA VAL A 65 -2.01 -21.30 -13.06
C VAL A 65 -3.07 -22.35 -12.72
N GLY A 66 -3.78 -22.12 -11.63
CA GLY A 66 -4.77 -23.06 -11.08
C GLY A 66 -4.17 -24.08 -10.11
N ALA A 67 -2.86 -24.07 -9.86
CA ALA A 67 -2.25 -24.95 -8.88
C ALA A 67 -2.63 -24.55 -7.44
N ALA A 68 -2.75 -25.52 -6.56
CA ALA A 68 -2.76 -25.30 -5.10
C ALA A 68 -1.32 -25.11 -4.63
N VAL A 69 -1.04 -23.97 -3.98
CA VAL A 69 0.28 -23.64 -3.44
C VAL A 69 0.28 -23.75 -1.93
N TYR A 70 1.28 -24.43 -1.40
CA TYR A 70 1.34 -24.84 0.01
C TYR A 70 2.43 -24.10 0.77
N PHE A 71 2.10 -23.78 2.02
CA PHE A 71 3.00 -23.13 2.96
C PHE A 71 2.90 -23.77 4.33
N ASP A 72 3.98 -23.76 5.10
CA ASP A 72 3.87 -24.00 6.54
C ASP A 72 3.45 -22.71 7.22
N SER A 73 2.48 -22.83 8.14
CA SER A 73 1.95 -21.68 8.88
C SER A 73 2.79 -21.45 10.14
N PRO A 74 3.24 -20.22 10.41
CA PRO A 74 4.00 -19.91 11.61
C PRO A 74 3.16 -19.98 12.89
N THR A 75 1.85 -19.71 12.79
CA THR A 75 0.92 -19.70 13.93
C THR A 75 0.15 -21.01 14.09
N ALA A 76 0.11 -21.85 13.06
CA ALA A 76 -0.60 -23.14 13.08
C ALA A 76 0.19 -24.21 12.30
N PRO A 77 1.42 -24.57 12.75
CA PRO A 77 2.32 -25.45 12.00
C PRO A 77 1.77 -26.87 11.80
N GLN A 78 0.83 -27.30 12.66
CA GLN A 78 0.13 -28.58 12.54
C GLN A 78 -0.85 -28.62 11.35
N PHE A 79 -1.37 -27.46 10.90
CA PHE A 79 -2.36 -27.40 9.82
C PHE A 79 -1.78 -26.92 8.49
N GLY A 80 -0.72 -26.08 8.51
CA GLY A 80 -0.18 -25.45 7.32
C GLY A 80 -1.15 -24.45 6.69
N HIS A 81 -0.82 -24.00 5.47
CA HIS A 81 -1.64 -23.06 4.71
C HIS A 81 -1.62 -23.40 3.23
N VAL A 82 -2.70 -23.03 2.50
CA VAL A 82 -2.83 -23.28 1.06
C VAL A 82 -3.64 -22.17 0.38
N GLY A 83 -3.28 -21.87 -0.88
CA GLY A 83 -4.04 -20.96 -1.72
C GLY A 83 -4.09 -21.46 -3.17
N LEU A 84 -4.90 -20.79 -3.99
CA LEU A 84 -5.01 -21.02 -5.43
C LEU A 84 -4.07 -20.06 -6.17
N TYR A 85 -3.10 -20.59 -6.90
CA TYR A 85 -2.21 -19.79 -7.73
C TYR A 85 -2.93 -19.30 -9.00
N ILE A 86 -2.88 -18.00 -9.25
CA ILE A 86 -3.59 -17.34 -10.34
C ILE A 86 -2.67 -16.73 -11.41
N GLY A 87 -1.38 -17.07 -11.36
CA GLY A 87 -0.36 -16.51 -12.24
C GLY A 87 0.34 -15.27 -11.66
N ASN A 88 1.39 -14.80 -12.32
CA ASN A 88 2.12 -13.57 -11.97
C ASN A 88 2.51 -13.48 -10.48
N ASN A 89 2.98 -14.58 -9.91
CA ASN A 89 3.33 -14.68 -8.49
C ASN A 89 2.16 -14.42 -7.51
N GLN A 90 0.90 -14.46 -7.98
CA GLN A 90 -0.28 -14.13 -7.18
C GLN A 90 -1.04 -15.38 -6.75
N VAL A 91 -1.54 -15.35 -5.53
CA VAL A 91 -2.30 -16.42 -4.87
C VAL A 91 -3.58 -15.83 -4.28
N ILE A 92 -4.72 -16.46 -4.52
CA ILE A 92 -5.94 -16.18 -3.76
C ILE A 92 -6.05 -17.24 -2.67
N HIS A 93 -6.15 -16.82 -1.44
CA HIS A 93 -6.16 -17.70 -0.28
C HIS A 93 -7.06 -17.18 0.85
N ALA A 94 -7.48 -18.06 1.75
CA ALA A 94 -8.27 -17.69 2.91
C ALA A 94 -7.33 -17.38 4.09
N PHE A 95 -7.05 -16.11 4.30
CA PHE A 95 -6.17 -15.56 5.32
C PHE A 95 -6.97 -14.57 6.20
N GLY A 96 -7.71 -15.08 7.17
CA GLY A 96 -8.75 -14.32 7.86
C GLY A 96 -9.99 -14.12 6.99
N THR A 97 -9.83 -13.35 5.92
CA THR A 97 -10.74 -13.27 4.77
C THR A 97 -10.11 -13.91 3.54
N VAL A 98 -10.87 -14.08 2.47
CA VAL A 98 -10.30 -14.47 1.19
C VAL A 98 -9.60 -13.26 0.59
N LYS A 99 -8.28 -13.38 0.38
CA LYS A 99 -7.40 -12.31 -0.12
C LYS A 99 -6.60 -12.77 -1.33
N GLN A 100 -6.14 -11.81 -2.11
CA GLN A 100 -5.12 -12.01 -3.12
C GLN A 100 -3.81 -11.43 -2.61
N MET A 101 -2.76 -12.24 -2.57
CA MET A 101 -1.42 -11.84 -2.16
C MET A 101 -0.37 -12.48 -3.08
N SER A 102 0.81 -11.85 -3.19
CA SER A 102 1.94 -12.51 -3.84
C SER A 102 2.51 -13.62 -2.95
N ILE A 103 3.17 -14.61 -3.59
CA ILE A 103 3.90 -15.65 -2.84
C ILE A 103 4.95 -15.00 -1.93
N SER A 104 5.63 -13.96 -2.41
CA SER A 104 6.62 -13.21 -1.64
C SER A 104 6.00 -12.54 -0.41
N ALA A 105 4.82 -11.92 -0.56
CA ALA A 105 4.10 -11.31 0.56
C ALA A 105 3.65 -12.35 1.59
N ILE A 106 3.16 -13.52 1.14
CA ILE A 106 2.79 -14.62 2.04
C ILE A 106 4.02 -15.08 2.83
N ILE A 107 5.19 -15.22 2.17
CA ILE A 107 6.44 -15.59 2.82
C ILE A 107 6.89 -14.47 3.78
N GLY A 108 6.76 -13.20 3.38
CA GLY A 108 7.05 -12.05 4.24
C GLY A 108 6.23 -12.01 5.53
N CYS A 109 5.02 -12.58 5.50
CA CYS A 109 4.21 -12.80 6.71
C CYS A 109 4.65 -14.06 7.53
N GLY A 110 5.84 -14.60 7.28
CA GLY A 110 6.43 -15.71 8.04
C GLY A 110 5.95 -17.10 7.62
N TYR A 111 5.24 -17.23 6.50
CA TYR A 111 4.85 -18.53 5.96
C TYR A 111 6.02 -19.14 5.17
N ALA A 112 6.36 -20.40 5.44
CA ALA A 112 7.42 -21.08 4.72
C ALA A 112 6.87 -21.80 3.49
N TRP A 113 7.44 -21.51 2.32
CA TRP A 113 7.09 -22.18 1.08
C TRP A 113 7.31 -23.70 1.13
N GLN A 114 6.32 -24.46 0.67
CA GLN A 114 6.35 -25.93 0.72
C GLN A 114 6.07 -26.59 -0.64
N GLY A 115 5.87 -25.80 -1.69
CA GLY A 115 5.64 -26.33 -3.04
C GLY A 115 4.21 -26.17 -3.52
N TRP A 116 3.91 -26.80 -4.65
CA TRP A 116 2.59 -26.74 -5.28
C TRP A 116 2.14 -28.11 -5.78
N GLY A 117 0.86 -28.25 -6.02
CA GLY A 117 0.24 -29.45 -6.57
C GLY A 117 -1.18 -29.21 -7.03
N TRP A 118 -1.93 -30.27 -7.26
CA TRP A 118 -3.32 -30.21 -7.74
C TRP A 118 -4.25 -30.67 -6.64
N ASN A 119 -5.24 -29.86 -6.29
CA ASN A 119 -6.19 -30.25 -5.25
C ASN A 119 -6.92 -31.53 -5.64
N GLY A 120 -6.89 -32.52 -4.74
CA GLY A 120 -7.44 -33.86 -5.03
C GLY A 120 -6.58 -34.71 -5.97
N GLY A 121 -5.35 -34.29 -6.29
CA GLY A 121 -4.42 -35.01 -7.17
C GLY A 121 -4.79 -34.95 -8.66
N VAL A 122 -5.76 -34.14 -9.05
CA VAL A 122 -6.26 -34.07 -10.45
C VAL A 122 -5.96 -32.71 -11.03
N LYS A 123 -5.22 -32.71 -12.14
CA LYS A 123 -4.89 -31.50 -12.89
C LYS A 123 -6.12 -30.99 -13.65
N PRO A 124 -6.57 -29.74 -13.41
CA PRO A 124 -7.69 -29.16 -14.17
C PRO A 124 -7.28 -28.82 -15.62
N THR A 125 -8.24 -28.82 -16.53
CA THR A 125 -8.00 -28.44 -17.93
C THR A 125 -7.65 -26.96 -18.04
N GLY A 126 -6.66 -26.63 -18.89
CA GLY A 126 -6.11 -25.29 -19.04
C GLY A 126 -5.01 -24.94 -18.04
N ALA A 127 -4.64 -25.87 -17.16
CA ALA A 127 -3.54 -25.66 -16.22
C ALA A 127 -2.19 -25.64 -16.97
N GLY A 128 -1.44 -24.56 -16.77
CA GLY A 128 -0.16 -24.33 -17.44
C GLY A 128 -0.22 -23.40 -18.64
N ALA A 129 -1.42 -23.05 -19.16
CA ALA A 129 -1.58 -21.95 -20.09
C ALA A 129 -1.52 -20.62 -19.33
N ALA A 130 -0.80 -19.63 -19.86
CA ALA A 130 -0.94 -18.26 -19.37
C ALA A 130 -2.40 -17.85 -19.56
N VAL A 131 -3.07 -17.46 -18.48
CA VAL A 131 -4.40 -16.86 -18.59
C VAL A 131 -4.19 -15.51 -19.23
N SER A 132 -4.43 -15.41 -20.55
CA SER A 132 -4.54 -14.10 -21.18
C SER A 132 -5.72 -13.39 -20.53
N SER A 133 -5.49 -12.20 -20.04
CA SER A 133 -6.52 -11.31 -19.52
C SER A 133 -7.32 -10.72 -20.70
N SER A 134 -8.02 -11.57 -21.43
CA SER A 134 -9.07 -11.15 -22.36
C SER A 134 -10.40 -11.21 -21.62
N VAL A 135 -10.69 -10.18 -20.88
CA VAL A 135 -12.08 -9.74 -20.75
C VAL A 135 -12.43 -9.17 -22.11
N SER A 136 -13.25 -9.89 -22.87
CA SER A 136 -13.87 -9.38 -24.08
C SER A 136 -14.64 -8.11 -23.72
N ALA A 137 -14.10 -6.96 -24.11
CA ALA A 137 -14.87 -5.74 -24.23
C ALA A 137 -15.84 -5.97 -25.37
N GLU A 138 -17.11 -6.02 -25.08
CA GLU A 138 -18.13 -5.78 -26.09
C GLU A 138 -17.95 -4.35 -26.59
N THR A 139 -17.72 -4.25 -27.88
CA THR A 139 -17.56 -3.02 -28.64
C THR A 139 -18.92 -2.37 -28.74
N GLU A 140 -19.17 -1.31 -27.98
CA GLU A 140 -20.15 -0.32 -28.38
C GLU A 140 -19.41 0.91 -28.89
N ASN A 141 -19.58 1.16 -30.18
CA ASN A 141 -19.24 2.39 -30.85
C ASN A 141 -20.09 3.52 -30.28
N GLU A 142 -19.49 4.46 -29.55
CA GLU A 142 -20.06 5.78 -29.39
C GLU A 142 -19.04 6.88 -29.70
N THR A 143 -19.51 7.78 -30.52
CA THR A 143 -18.94 8.97 -31.08
C THR A 143 -18.29 9.87 -30.03
N GLN A 144 -17.09 10.37 -30.37
CA GLN A 144 -16.38 11.43 -29.67
C GLN A 144 -17.27 12.65 -29.43
N ALA A 145 -17.44 12.97 -28.14
CA ALA A 145 -17.75 14.29 -27.67
C ALA A 145 -16.87 14.54 -26.43
N ASP A 146 -16.25 15.71 -26.37
CA ASP A 146 -15.40 16.18 -25.26
C ASP A 146 -16.07 15.94 -23.90
N ALA A 147 -15.76 14.84 -23.27
CA ALA A 147 -16.21 14.52 -21.92
C ALA A 147 -15.01 14.69 -20.99
N VAL A 148 -15.03 15.72 -20.17
CA VAL A 148 -14.33 15.72 -18.89
C VAL A 148 -14.72 14.43 -18.20
N ILE A 149 -13.80 13.48 -18.14
CA ILE A 149 -14.04 12.18 -17.49
C ILE A 149 -14.13 12.44 -16.00
N HIS A 150 -15.35 12.65 -15.55
CA HIS A 150 -15.69 12.59 -14.13
C HIS A 150 -15.64 11.10 -13.76
N ILE A 151 -14.53 10.65 -13.19
CA ILE A 151 -14.45 9.29 -12.61
C ILE A 151 -15.40 9.33 -11.41
N PRO A 152 -16.51 8.54 -11.40
CA PRO A 152 -17.34 8.46 -10.23
C PRO A 152 -16.48 7.87 -9.11
N GLN A 153 -16.11 8.68 -8.14
CA GLN A 153 -15.54 8.18 -6.90
C GLN A 153 -16.66 7.42 -6.19
N THR A 154 -16.62 6.10 -6.26
CA THR A 154 -17.45 5.28 -5.37
C THR A 154 -16.87 5.43 -3.98
N GLU A 155 -17.47 6.31 -3.22
CA GLU A 155 -17.14 6.54 -1.82
C GLU A 155 -17.31 5.23 -1.04
N LYS A 156 -16.20 4.56 -0.72
CA LYS A 156 -16.22 3.39 0.15
C LYS A 156 -16.08 3.87 1.59
N VAL A 157 -17.19 3.95 2.29
CA VAL A 157 -17.20 4.21 3.74
C VAL A 157 -16.86 2.91 4.46
N TYR A 158 -15.71 2.88 5.13
CA TYR A 158 -15.33 1.77 5.99
C TYR A 158 -15.52 2.15 7.44
N THR A 159 -16.27 1.34 8.19
CA THR A 159 -16.23 1.36 9.65
C THR A 159 -14.99 0.57 10.10
N VAL A 160 -14.16 1.18 10.92
CA VAL A 160 -12.91 0.56 11.41
C VAL A 160 -13.22 -0.68 12.24
N TYR A 161 -14.29 -0.64 13.03
CA TYR A 161 -14.90 -1.80 13.68
C TYR A 161 -16.41 -1.69 13.56
N PRO A 162 -17.14 -2.68 12.97
CA PRO A 162 -18.58 -2.74 13.07
C PRO A 162 -18.99 -2.78 14.54
N ALA A 163 -20.09 -2.12 14.91
CA ALA A 163 -20.57 -2.04 16.29
C ALA A 163 -20.76 -3.41 16.97
N ASP A 164 -20.89 -4.46 16.20
CA ASP A 164 -21.10 -5.86 16.55
C ASP A 164 -19.84 -6.73 16.32
N SER A 165 -18.67 -6.13 16.07
CA SER A 165 -17.44 -6.89 15.88
C SER A 165 -17.05 -7.65 17.16
N PRO A 166 -16.86 -8.98 17.09
CA PRO A 166 -16.48 -9.78 18.25
C PRO A 166 -15.00 -9.65 18.62
N TYR A 167 -14.34 -8.53 18.27
CA TYR A 167 -12.92 -8.31 18.51
C TYR A 167 -12.62 -8.30 20.01
N LYS A 168 -11.91 -9.31 20.45
CA LYS A 168 -11.62 -9.55 21.88
C LYS A 168 -10.35 -8.89 22.37
N ASN A 169 -9.48 -8.46 21.52
CA ASN A 169 -8.29 -7.67 21.84
C ASN A 169 -7.64 -7.32 20.49
N PRO A 170 -7.99 -6.18 19.90
CA PRO A 170 -7.68 -5.93 18.49
C PRO A 170 -6.20 -5.75 18.21
N ASP A 171 -5.38 -5.38 19.20
CA ASP A 171 -4.11 -4.74 18.90
C ASP A 171 -2.90 -5.45 19.54
N ALA A 172 -2.85 -6.76 19.45
CA ALA A 172 -1.65 -7.50 19.75
C ALA A 172 -0.83 -7.73 18.46
N TYR A 173 0.39 -7.21 18.45
CA TYR A 173 1.29 -7.30 17.31
C TYR A 173 2.40 -8.27 17.58
N VAL A 174 2.78 -9.05 16.57
CA VAL A 174 3.93 -9.93 16.60
C VAL A 174 4.97 -9.42 15.62
N LEU A 175 6.16 -9.14 16.10
CA LEU A 175 7.31 -8.73 15.30
C LEU A 175 8.19 -9.95 15.02
N ARG A 176 8.42 -10.22 13.74
CA ARG A 176 9.25 -11.34 13.27
C ARG A 176 10.45 -10.81 12.52
N TRP A 177 11.59 -11.37 12.84
CA TRP A 177 12.84 -11.15 12.16
C TRP A 177 13.24 -12.39 11.38
N GLN A 178 13.78 -12.20 10.19
CA GLN A 178 14.34 -13.24 9.34
C GLN A 178 15.73 -12.83 8.87
N SER A 179 16.74 -13.60 9.28
CA SER A 179 18.09 -13.41 8.76
C SER A 179 18.13 -13.65 7.25
N TYR A 180 18.76 -12.73 6.52
CA TYR A 180 18.96 -12.87 5.08
C TYR A 180 19.80 -14.12 4.76
N GLU A 181 20.88 -14.36 5.52
CA GLU A 181 21.80 -15.46 5.28
C GLU A 181 21.24 -16.81 5.72
N ALA A 182 20.73 -16.89 6.95
CA ALA A 182 20.27 -18.15 7.53
C ALA A 182 18.85 -18.54 7.09
N GLY A 183 18.05 -17.59 6.61
CA GLY A 183 16.65 -17.81 6.23
C GLY A 183 15.72 -18.19 7.38
N THR A 184 16.23 -18.21 8.63
CA THR A 184 15.44 -18.56 9.81
C THR A 184 14.56 -17.40 10.24
N VAL A 185 13.28 -17.68 10.44
CA VAL A 185 12.31 -16.73 10.98
C VAL A 185 12.19 -16.91 12.49
N ARG A 186 12.30 -15.82 13.24
CA ARG A 186 12.13 -15.81 14.71
C ARG A 186 11.10 -14.76 15.10
N ASP A 187 10.25 -15.09 16.04
CA ASP A 187 9.46 -14.13 16.79
C ASP A 187 10.40 -13.46 17.82
N ILE A 188 10.47 -12.13 17.78
CA ILE A 188 11.31 -11.34 18.68
C ILE A 188 10.48 -10.33 19.47
N THR A 189 9.17 -10.49 19.50
CA THR A 189 8.22 -9.56 20.12
C THR A 189 8.50 -9.31 21.60
N ASP A 190 8.93 -10.33 22.33
CA ASP A 190 9.25 -10.27 23.75
C ASP A 190 10.56 -9.53 24.06
N ARG A 191 11.32 -9.16 23.04
CA ARG A 191 12.64 -8.50 23.13
C ARG A 191 12.65 -7.08 22.59
N VAL A 192 11.53 -6.64 22.03
CA VAL A 192 11.41 -5.30 21.44
C VAL A 192 10.61 -4.39 22.35
N GLY A 193 11.05 -3.14 22.43
CA GLY A 193 10.28 -2.06 22.99
C GLY A 193 9.29 -1.48 21.99
N ASP A 194 8.94 -0.21 22.18
CA ASP A 194 7.96 0.49 21.36
C ASP A 194 8.19 0.25 19.86
N ILE A 195 7.17 -0.28 19.21
CA ILE A 195 7.15 -0.48 17.76
C ILE A 195 6.40 0.70 17.16
N THR A 196 7.06 1.47 16.31
CA THR A 196 6.46 2.60 15.59
C THR A 196 6.38 2.29 14.11
N LEU A 197 5.23 2.55 13.51
CA LEU A 197 5.02 2.44 12.07
C LEU A 197 4.60 3.79 11.53
N THR A 198 5.43 4.40 10.69
CA THR A 198 5.17 5.69 10.07
C THR A 198 4.80 5.50 8.61
N ASP A 199 3.69 6.12 8.23
CA ASP A 199 3.19 6.20 6.86
C ASP A 199 3.00 7.68 6.52
N ASP A 200 3.69 8.16 5.49
CA ASP A 200 3.64 9.55 5.04
C ASP A 200 3.42 9.57 3.53
N SER A 201 2.44 10.34 3.08
CA SER A 201 2.08 10.46 1.67
C SER A 201 3.22 10.93 0.77
N ASP A 202 4.20 11.64 1.34
CA ASP A 202 5.33 12.20 0.60
C ASP A 202 6.56 11.27 0.60
N SER A 203 6.62 10.28 1.51
CA SER A 203 7.80 9.45 1.69
C SER A 203 7.92 8.26 0.72
N LEU A 204 6.84 7.84 0.10
CA LEU A 204 6.75 6.66 -0.80
C LEU A 204 7.18 5.32 -0.15
N CYS A 205 7.49 5.31 1.13
CA CYS A 205 8.06 4.19 1.86
C CYS A 205 7.48 4.14 3.28
N LEU A 206 6.97 3.00 3.69
CA LEU A 206 6.63 2.77 5.10
C LEU A 206 7.91 2.59 5.91
N GLU A 207 7.97 3.27 7.04
CA GLU A 207 9.07 3.14 7.99
C GLU A 207 8.59 2.46 9.27
N LEU A 208 9.28 1.38 9.64
CA LEU A 208 9.10 0.71 10.93
C LEU A 208 10.31 0.98 11.81
N GLY A 209 10.08 1.54 13.00
CA GLY A 209 11.08 1.74 14.04
C GLY A 209 10.78 0.86 15.26
N PHE A 210 11.81 0.27 15.86
CA PHE A 210 11.70 -0.40 17.14
C PHE A 210 13.05 -0.43 17.87
N GLN A 211 12.97 -0.63 19.19
CA GLN A 211 14.16 -0.88 20.00
C GLN A 211 14.25 -2.36 20.33
N VAL A 212 15.43 -2.94 20.25
CA VAL A 212 15.68 -4.34 20.59
C VAL A 212 16.74 -4.46 21.69
N LEU A 213 16.46 -5.25 22.70
CA LEU A 213 17.41 -5.55 23.75
C LEU A 213 18.56 -6.42 23.21
N GLN A 214 19.79 -5.92 23.32
CA GLN A 214 21.01 -6.58 22.85
C GLN A 214 22.07 -6.70 23.97
N ALA A 215 21.63 -6.81 25.21
CA ALA A 215 22.54 -6.87 26.36
C ALA A 215 23.51 -8.06 26.25
N THR A 216 24.79 -7.77 26.22
CA THR A 216 25.84 -8.81 26.27
C THR A 216 25.95 -9.37 27.67
N GLY A 217 25.93 -10.71 27.79
CA GLY A 217 26.01 -11.42 29.07
C GLY A 217 24.67 -11.85 29.66
N GLU A 218 23.54 -11.49 29.00
CA GLU A 218 22.23 -12.00 29.39
C GLU A 218 22.07 -13.48 29.02
N THR A 219 21.77 -14.32 30.01
CA THR A 219 21.62 -15.75 29.81
C THR A 219 20.28 -16.11 29.18
N TYR A 220 19.23 -15.36 29.52
CA TYR A 220 17.86 -15.62 29.05
C TYR A 220 17.58 -15.05 27.66
N TYR A 221 18.24 -13.94 27.33
CA TYR A 221 18.08 -13.23 26.06
C TYR A 221 19.45 -13.04 25.39
N PRO A 222 20.03 -14.10 24.80
CA PRO A 222 21.30 -13.96 24.08
C PRO A 222 21.13 -12.95 22.93
N PRO A 223 22.14 -12.14 22.62
CA PRO A 223 22.10 -11.16 21.53
C PRO A 223 21.61 -11.79 20.21
N LEU A 224 20.80 -11.05 19.47
CA LEU A 224 20.39 -11.42 18.12
C LEU A 224 21.44 -10.95 17.12
N ALA A 225 21.79 -11.77 16.16
CA ALA A 225 22.70 -11.40 15.08
C ALA A 225 21.93 -10.60 14.00
N LEU A 226 21.35 -9.47 14.39
CA LEU A 226 20.65 -8.58 13.47
C LEU A 226 21.66 -7.90 12.52
N ALA A 227 21.33 -7.86 11.24
CA ALA A 227 22.12 -7.20 10.23
C ALA A 227 21.26 -6.32 9.31
N CYS A 228 21.87 -5.25 8.78
CA CYS A 228 21.21 -4.49 7.72
C CYS A 228 20.97 -5.41 6.51
N GLY A 229 19.77 -5.31 5.91
CA GLY A 229 19.33 -6.20 4.85
C GLY A 229 18.49 -7.41 5.33
N ASP A 230 18.50 -7.75 6.62
CA ASP A 230 17.57 -8.74 7.17
C ASP A 230 16.12 -8.30 7.00
N PHE A 231 15.21 -9.27 6.96
CA PHE A 231 13.77 -9.00 6.81
C PHE A 231 13.08 -8.90 8.15
N VAL A 232 12.13 -7.99 8.22
CA VAL A 232 11.25 -7.79 9.38
C VAL A 232 9.81 -7.73 8.91
N SER A 233 8.91 -8.38 9.66
CA SER A 233 7.47 -8.27 9.43
C SER A 233 6.73 -8.08 10.75
N VAL A 234 5.63 -7.31 10.70
CA VAL A 234 4.73 -7.11 11.82
C VAL A 234 3.34 -7.60 11.45
N VAL A 235 2.79 -8.43 12.29
CA VAL A 235 1.47 -9.04 12.09
C VAL A 235 0.56 -8.66 13.24
N ASN A 236 -0.60 -8.09 12.93
CA ASN A 236 -1.67 -7.91 13.89
C ASN A 236 -2.34 -9.26 14.15
N THR A 237 -2.25 -9.79 15.37
CA THR A 237 -2.80 -11.11 15.71
C THR A 237 -4.32 -11.12 15.82
N GLY A 238 -4.94 -9.96 16.06
CA GLY A 238 -6.40 -9.82 16.09
C GLY A 238 -7.02 -9.98 14.70
N SER A 239 -6.52 -9.25 13.71
CA SER A 239 -6.96 -9.34 12.32
C SER A 239 -6.23 -10.42 11.53
N ASN A 240 -5.09 -10.91 12.03
CA ASN A 240 -4.15 -11.79 11.33
C ASN A 240 -3.64 -11.18 10.02
N GLU A 241 -3.49 -9.85 9.99
CA GLU A 241 -2.99 -9.09 8.86
C GLU A 241 -1.52 -8.70 9.06
N CYS A 242 -0.73 -8.82 8.01
CA CYS A 242 0.63 -8.30 7.97
C CYS A 242 0.54 -6.78 7.73
N VAL A 243 0.83 -5.99 8.75
CA VAL A 243 0.76 -4.53 8.68
C VAL A 243 2.04 -3.90 8.15
N PHE A 244 3.17 -4.60 8.28
CA PHE A 244 4.46 -4.19 7.73
C PHE A 244 5.27 -5.41 7.27
N SER A 245 5.99 -5.26 6.17
CA SER A 245 7.01 -6.19 5.70
C SER A 245 8.10 -5.43 4.96
N GLY A 246 9.33 -5.50 5.45
CA GLY A 246 10.44 -4.73 4.89
C GLY A 246 11.79 -5.26 5.29
N GLN A 247 12.83 -4.46 5.05
CA GLN A 247 14.21 -4.77 5.38
C GLN A 247 14.80 -3.77 6.36
N ILE A 248 15.69 -4.24 7.22
CA ILE A 248 16.48 -3.41 8.12
C ILE A 248 17.40 -2.51 7.31
N GLN A 249 17.23 -1.20 7.46
CA GLN A 249 18.06 -0.18 6.83
C GLN A 249 19.19 0.28 7.73
N SER A 250 18.90 0.46 9.03
CA SER A 250 19.90 0.89 9.99
C SER A 250 19.71 0.24 11.35
N ILE A 251 20.82 0.04 12.04
CA ILE A 251 20.90 -0.41 13.42
C ILE A 251 21.86 0.52 14.12
N SER A 252 21.42 1.15 15.20
CA SER A 252 22.24 2.09 15.97
C SER A 252 21.99 1.96 17.47
N GLY A 253 22.99 2.21 18.27
CA GLY A 253 22.88 2.15 19.73
C GLY A 253 24.11 1.56 20.39
N SER A 254 23.97 1.10 21.63
CA SER A 254 25.05 0.51 22.43
C SER A 254 24.75 -0.97 22.68
N TYR A 255 25.78 -1.82 22.58
CA TYR A 255 25.65 -3.24 22.95
C TYR A 255 25.39 -3.50 24.43
N GLN A 256 25.42 -2.49 25.26
CA GLN A 256 25.10 -2.57 26.69
C GLN A 256 23.67 -2.16 27.00
N GLU A 257 22.97 -1.62 26.01
CA GLU A 257 21.61 -1.08 26.12
C GLU A 257 20.75 -1.64 24.97
N ALA A 258 19.62 -0.99 24.71
CA ALA A 258 18.80 -1.29 23.55
C ALA A 258 19.40 -0.68 22.29
N MET A 259 19.29 -1.39 21.18
CA MET A 259 19.61 -0.88 19.85
C MET A 259 18.35 -0.44 19.13
N SER A 260 18.41 0.72 18.51
CA SER A 260 17.36 1.22 17.64
C SER A 260 17.51 0.63 16.25
N VAL A 261 16.44 0.10 15.72
CA VAL A 261 16.37 -0.52 14.39
C VAL A 261 15.34 0.23 13.55
N THR A 262 15.75 0.61 12.35
CA THR A 262 14.85 1.22 11.35
C THR A 262 14.75 0.28 10.15
N CYS A 263 13.52 0.00 9.73
CA CYS A 263 13.22 -0.85 8.60
C CYS A 263 12.35 -0.08 7.58
N TRP A 264 12.59 -0.34 6.30
CA TRP A 264 11.78 0.22 5.22
C TRP A 264 11.15 -0.89 4.39
N ASP A 265 9.94 -0.64 3.91
CA ASP A 265 9.27 -1.55 3.00
C ASP A 265 9.89 -1.54 1.59
N SER A 266 9.25 -2.16 0.61
CA SER A 266 9.74 -2.18 -0.77
C SER A 266 9.73 -0.82 -1.48
N GLY A 267 9.11 0.21 -0.91
CA GLY A 267 9.17 1.61 -1.37
C GLY A 267 10.60 2.15 -1.38
N ARG A 268 11.49 1.59 -0.54
CA ARG A 268 12.92 1.90 -0.57
C ARG A 268 13.54 1.79 -1.97
N LEU A 269 13.03 0.89 -2.81
CA LEU A 269 13.52 0.75 -4.18
C LEU A 269 13.27 2.00 -5.02
N LEU A 270 12.22 2.76 -4.70
CA LEU A 270 11.95 4.05 -5.33
C LEU A 270 12.83 5.16 -4.75
N THR A 271 13.07 5.15 -3.44
CA THR A 271 13.74 6.25 -2.75
C THR A 271 15.26 6.18 -2.81
N THR A 272 15.85 4.99 -2.98
CA THR A 272 17.30 4.78 -2.93
C THR A 272 17.97 4.63 -4.29
N ASN A 273 17.22 4.65 -5.39
CA ASN A 273 17.79 4.46 -6.72
C ASN A 273 17.70 5.72 -7.57
N ASP A 274 18.81 6.08 -8.18
CA ASP A 274 18.89 7.08 -9.23
C ASP A 274 18.86 6.38 -10.60
N VAL A 275 18.09 6.91 -11.53
CA VAL A 275 17.93 6.33 -12.85
C VAL A 275 18.07 7.37 -13.96
N ILE A 276 18.43 6.89 -15.15
CA ILE A 276 18.29 7.63 -16.40
C ILE A 276 17.18 6.95 -17.18
N ILE A 277 16.11 7.68 -17.47
CA ILE A 277 14.97 7.18 -18.22
C ILE A 277 14.45 8.23 -19.18
N GLN A 278 13.99 7.81 -20.35
CA GLN A 278 13.35 8.66 -21.33
C GLN A 278 11.92 8.18 -21.56
N PHE A 279 10.99 9.09 -21.46
CA PHE A 279 9.61 8.89 -21.85
C PHE A 279 9.34 9.65 -23.15
N ASN A 280 8.75 8.99 -24.12
CA ASN A 280 8.44 9.57 -25.42
C ASN A 280 6.94 9.45 -25.68
N ASN A 281 6.19 10.46 -25.21
CA ASN A 281 4.75 10.55 -25.35
C ASN A 281 4.00 9.28 -24.91
N VAL A 282 4.29 8.81 -23.70
CA VAL A 282 3.65 7.62 -23.12
C VAL A 282 2.64 8.03 -22.05
N PRO A 283 1.52 7.31 -21.88
CA PRO A 283 0.60 7.56 -20.78
C PRO A 283 1.31 7.47 -19.41
N ALA A 284 0.94 8.33 -18.48
CA ALA A 284 1.53 8.40 -17.14
C ALA A 284 1.51 7.04 -16.42
N LYS A 285 0.44 6.26 -16.56
CA LYS A 285 0.39 4.87 -16.10
C LYS A 285 1.53 4.00 -16.65
N THR A 286 1.82 4.13 -17.95
CA THR A 286 2.90 3.39 -18.61
C THR A 286 4.25 3.89 -18.15
N ALA A 287 4.42 5.21 -18.02
CA ALA A 287 5.65 5.82 -17.52
C ALA A 287 6.00 5.33 -16.10
N LEU A 288 5.01 5.33 -15.19
CA LEU A 288 5.17 4.81 -13.83
C LEU A 288 5.51 3.31 -13.82
N SER A 289 4.90 2.52 -14.71
CA SER A 289 5.21 1.08 -14.83
C SER A 289 6.64 0.83 -15.36
N GLN A 290 7.09 1.62 -16.31
CA GLN A 290 8.46 1.56 -16.84
C GLN A 290 9.47 1.96 -15.76
N LEU A 291 9.17 3.02 -15.00
CA LEU A 291 10.00 3.50 -13.90
C LEU A 291 10.12 2.45 -12.79
N ALA A 292 9.01 1.86 -12.36
CA ALA A 292 8.99 0.79 -11.37
C ALA A 292 9.81 -0.42 -11.80
N ALA A 293 9.69 -0.82 -13.07
CA ALA A 293 10.46 -1.93 -13.64
C ALA A 293 11.98 -1.68 -13.63
N LYS A 294 12.41 -0.42 -13.83
CA LYS A 294 13.83 -0.02 -13.77
C LYS A 294 14.48 -0.34 -12.43
N VAL A 295 13.74 -0.26 -11.34
CA VAL A 295 14.21 -0.51 -9.97
C VAL A 295 13.79 -1.87 -9.41
N GLY A 296 13.27 -2.76 -10.25
CA GLY A 296 12.95 -4.14 -9.88
C GLY A 296 11.54 -4.32 -9.29
N ILE A 297 10.69 -3.29 -9.24
CA ILE A 297 9.28 -3.42 -8.87
C ILE A 297 8.50 -3.94 -10.08
N LYS A 298 7.96 -5.14 -9.95
CA LYS A 298 7.32 -5.85 -11.09
C LYS A 298 5.84 -5.58 -11.21
N ASN A 299 5.19 -5.29 -10.10
CA ASN A 299 3.75 -5.14 -10.05
C ASN A 299 3.39 -3.66 -9.81
N VAL A 300 2.55 -3.11 -10.66
CA VAL A 300 2.04 -1.75 -10.53
C VAL A 300 0.52 -1.78 -10.64
N SER A 301 -0.14 -1.34 -9.59
CA SER A 301 -1.58 -1.09 -9.57
C SER A 301 -1.80 0.41 -9.69
N CYS A 302 -2.30 0.85 -10.82
CA CYS A 302 -2.44 2.28 -11.12
C CYS A 302 -3.79 2.51 -11.81
N PRO A 303 -4.51 3.58 -11.47
CA PRO A 303 -5.68 4.02 -12.22
C PRO A 303 -5.33 4.26 -13.69
N ASN A 304 -6.32 4.45 -14.52
CA ASN A 304 -6.08 4.77 -15.93
C ASN A 304 -5.65 6.25 -16.07
N LEU A 305 -4.37 6.52 -15.87
CA LEU A 305 -3.77 7.85 -16.00
C LEU A 305 -3.32 8.03 -17.46
N VAL A 306 -4.10 8.79 -18.21
CA VAL A 306 -3.91 8.95 -19.67
C VAL A 306 -3.02 10.13 -20.04
N SER A 307 -2.70 11.01 -19.09
CA SER A 307 -1.81 12.17 -19.30
C SER A 307 -0.51 11.74 -19.97
N SER A 308 -0.13 12.43 -21.01
CA SER A 308 1.09 12.10 -21.77
C SER A 308 2.33 12.60 -21.06
N VAL A 309 3.32 11.71 -20.90
CA VAL A 309 4.64 12.03 -20.35
C VAL A 309 5.66 12.04 -21.48
N TYR A 310 6.32 13.20 -21.61
CA TYR A 310 7.41 13.40 -22.58
C TYR A 310 8.56 14.12 -21.88
N THR A 311 9.56 13.37 -21.43
CA THR A 311 10.69 13.95 -20.71
C THR A 311 11.88 12.98 -20.69
N ILE A 312 13.06 13.53 -20.46
CA ILE A 312 14.28 12.77 -20.15
C ILE A 312 14.67 13.10 -18.72
N GLU A 313 14.60 12.12 -17.86
CA GLU A 313 14.86 12.26 -16.43
C GLU A 313 16.21 11.62 -16.05
N LYS A 314 16.96 12.31 -15.20
CA LYS A 314 18.24 11.86 -14.63
C LYS A 314 18.21 12.22 -13.15
N SER A 315 17.46 11.46 -12.38
CA SER A 315 17.19 11.79 -10.99
C SER A 315 16.82 10.58 -10.17
N ASN A 316 16.57 10.81 -8.90
CA ASN A 316 16.02 9.81 -8.00
C ASN A 316 14.64 9.34 -8.49
N THR A 317 14.43 8.04 -8.42
CA THR A 317 13.19 7.40 -8.93
C THR A 317 11.93 7.93 -8.25
N ALA A 318 12.00 8.21 -6.95
CA ALA A 318 10.86 8.80 -6.22
C ALA A 318 10.50 10.19 -6.76
N THR A 319 11.50 11.03 -7.00
CA THR A 319 11.31 12.37 -7.58
C THR A 319 10.67 12.28 -8.96
N ILE A 320 11.14 11.38 -9.81
CA ILE A 320 10.55 11.18 -11.15
C ILE A 320 9.10 10.74 -11.05
N ALA A 321 8.79 9.79 -10.15
CA ALA A 321 7.42 9.32 -9.94
C ALA A 321 6.50 10.45 -9.45
N GLN A 322 6.96 11.27 -8.51
CA GLN A 322 6.22 12.42 -8.00
C GLN A 322 5.99 13.48 -9.09
N ASN A 323 6.99 13.77 -9.94
CA ASN A 323 6.86 14.69 -11.06
C ASN A 323 5.81 14.21 -12.08
N ILE A 324 5.79 12.90 -12.38
CA ILE A 324 4.77 12.31 -13.25
C ILE A 324 3.37 12.52 -12.65
N LEU A 325 3.20 12.25 -11.35
CA LEU A 325 1.91 12.45 -10.68
C LEU A 325 1.52 13.92 -10.59
N ALA A 326 2.48 14.83 -10.38
CA ALA A 326 2.24 16.28 -10.38
C ALA A 326 1.71 16.76 -11.75
N THR A 327 2.25 16.22 -12.86
CA THR A 327 1.76 16.52 -14.21
C THR A 327 0.30 16.06 -14.37
N VAL A 328 -0.02 14.86 -13.93
CA VAL A 328 -1.41 14.34 -13.97
C VAL A 328 -2.35 15.19 -13.12
N THR A 329 -1.90 15.56 -11.91
CA THR A 329 -2.67 16.43 -11.00
C THR A 329 -2.93 17.80 -11.62
N ALA A 330 -1.94 18.39 -12.32
CA ALA A 330 -2.09 19.67 -12.98
C ALA A 330 -3.14 19.63 -14.12
N GLU A 331 -3.27 18.48 -14.79
CA GLU A 331 -4.23 18.32 -15.89
C GLU A 331 -5.67 18.04 -15.39
N ASN A 332 -5.83 17.18 -14.38
CA ASN A 332 -7.17 16.70 -13.98
C ASN A 332 -7.63 17.21 -12.60
N GLY A 333 -6.78 17.92 -11.86
CA GLY A 333 -7.11 18.50 -10.55
C GLY A 333 -7.18 17.45 -9.41
N VAL A 334 -6.86 16.19 -9.67
CA VAL A 334 -6.90 15.11 -8.67
C VAL A 334 -5.49 14.86 -8.13
N ASN A 335 -5.34 14.91 -6.82
CA ASN A 335 -4.07 14.58 -6.17
C ASN A 335 -3.90 13.07 -6.06
N TYR A 336 -2.74 12.57 -6.46
CA TYR A 336 -2.36 11.17 -6.38
C TYR A 336 -1.16 10.99 -5.46
N PHE A 337 -1.04 9.80 -4.89
CA PHE A 337 0.11 9.38 -4.11
C PHE A 337 0.47 7.93 -4.45
N ILE A 338 1.70 7.55 -4.09
CA ILE A 338 2.21 6.20 -4.27
C ILE A 338 2.37 5.55 -2.90
N ARG A 339 1.97 4.30 -2.81
CA ARG A 339 2.17 3.46 -1.64
C ARG A 339 2.56 2.07 -2.07
N MET A 340 3.34 1.39 -1.25
CA MET A 340 3.60 -0.03 -1.47
C MET A 340 2.54 -0.90 -0.76
N ALA A 341 2.08 -1.93 -1.45
CA ALA A 341 1.30 -3.02 -0.89
C ALA A 341 2.08 -4.30 -1.14
N ALA A 342 2.86 -4.71 -0.17
CA ALA A 342 3.88 -5.75 -0.29
C ALA A 342 4.88 -5.43 -1.42
N ASP A 343 4.88 -6.19 -2.52
CA ASP A 343 5.75 -6.03 -3.68
C ASP A 343 5.10 -5.25 -4.86
N THR A 344 3.94 -4.66 -4.61
CA THR A 344 3.17 -3.93 -5.63
C THR A 344 3.20 -2.44 -5.35
N MET A 345 3.65 -1.66 -6.31
CA MET A 345 3.49 -0.20 -6.30
C MET A 345 2.03 0.14 -6.61
N VAL A 346 1.36 0.78 -5.67
CA VAL A 346 -0.05 1.17 -5.78
C VAL A 346 -0.14 2.69 -5.89
N VAL A 347 -0.72 3.18 -6.98
CA VAL A 347 -1.06 4.59 -7.15
C VAL A 347 -2.53 4.78 -6.79
N ARG A 348 -2.82 5.72 -5.92
CA ARG A 348 -4.20 6.05 -5.48
C ARG A 348 -4.43 7.55 -5.53
N SER A 349 -5.68 7.95 -5.66
CA SER A 349 -6.07 9.33 -5.40
C SER A 349 -6.29 9.56 -3.91
N PHE A 350 -5.99 10.75 -3.45
CA PHE A 350 -6.32 11.15 -2.09
C PHE A 350 -7.84 11.11 -1.89
N GLY A 351 -8.27 10.52 -0.77
CA GLY A 351 -9.67 10.44 -0.41
C GLY A 351 -10.48 9.34 -1.09
N ASP A 352 -9.83 8.39 -1.79
CA ASP A 352 -10.51 7.19 -2.34
C ASP A 352 -11.21 6.36 -1.26
N GLU A 353 -10.72 6.43 -0.03
CA GLU A 353 -11.30 5.75 1.13
C GLU A 353 -11.67 6.79 2.20
N VAL A 354 -12.91 6.74 2.66
CA VAL A 354 -13.40 7.52 3.81
C VAL A 354 -13.48 6.60 5.01
N ILE A 355 -12.83 6.98 6.11
CA ILE A 355 -12.84 6.22 7.34
C ILE A 355 -13.61 6.98 8.41
N GLN A 356 -14.54 6.28 9.05
CA GLN A 356 -15.12 6.65 10.32
C GLN A 356 -14.66 5.64 11.36
N GLY A 357 -13.88 6.09 12.32
CA GLY A 357 -13.22 5.22 13.27
C GLY A 357 -14.11 4.88 14.46
N TRP A 358 -14.35 3.59 14.70
CA TRP A 358 -14.98 3.10 15.91
C TRP A 358 -14.05 2.13 16.63
N HIS A 359 -13.89 2.31 17.92
CA HIS A 359 -13.09 1.45 18.78
C HIS A 359 -13.94 0.78 19.87
N LYS A 360 -13.58 -0.44 20.23
CA LYS A 360 -14.22 -1.20 21.30
C LYS A 360 -13.14 -1.80 22.20
N GLN A 361 -13.00 -1.26 23.39
CA GLN A 361 -11.98 -1.68 24.35
C GLN A 361 -12.16 -3.11 24.86
N ALA A 362 -13.38 -3.56 25.02
CA ALA A 362 -13.72 -4.91 25.46
C ALA A 362 -15.05 -5.37 24.89
N ALA A 363 -15.27 -6.69 24.81
CA ALA A 363 -16.47 -7.27 24.22
C ALA A 363 -17.78 -6.86 24.90
N ASN A 364 -17.72 -6.51 26.17
CA ASN A 364 -18.85 -6.09 27.02
C ASN A 364 -19.07 -4.57 27.07
N LEU A 365 -18.24 -3.77 26.42
CA LEU A 365 -18.36 -2.32 26.35
C LEU A 365 -18.98 -1.90 25.02
N ALA A 366 -19.63 -0.73 25.02
CA ALA A 366 -20.05 -0.09 23.78
C ALA A 366 -18.84 0.34 22.95
N SER A 367 -18.98 0.34 21.63
CA SER A 367 -18.01 0.99 20.75
C SER A 367 -18.16 2.51 20.85
N PHE A 368 -17.06 3.23 20.70
CA PHE A 368 -17.04 4.69 20.64
C PHE A 368 -16.22 5.15 19.43
N ASP A 369 -16.45 6.37 18.99
CA ASP A 369 -15.64 6.97 17.92
C ASP A 369 -14.22 7.19 18.45
N ILE A 370 -13.20 6.78 17.69
CA ILE A 370 -11.80 6.97 18.08
C ILE A 370 -11.46 8.45 18.25
N MET A 371 -12.20 9.33 17.63
CA MET A 371 -12.01 10.78 17.75
C MET A 371 -12.56 11.35 19.06
N ASP A 372 -13.49 10.65 19.73
CA ASP A 372 -13.97 11.06 21.07
C ASP A 372 -12.85 11.04 22.13
N GLU A 373 -11.82 10.23 21.92
CA GLU A 373 -10.64 10.10 22.76
C GLU A 373 -9.41 10.85 22.21
N ALA A 374 -9.63 11.72 21.23
CA ALA A 374 -8.55 12.50 20.63
C ALA A 374 -7.98 13.49 21.65
N GLY A 375 -6.70 13.31 21.95
CA GLY A 375 -5.98 14.19 22.88
C GLY A 375 -5.50 15.45 22.18
N ASN A 376 -5.76 16.60 22.82
CA ASN A 376 -5.15 17.90 22.57
C ASN A 376 -4.84 18.22 21.08
N PRO A 377 -5.86 18.39 20.23
CA PRO A 377 -5.63 18.69 18.83
C PRO A 377 -4.85 19.99 18.66
N GLN A 378 -3.78 19.94 17.88
CA GLN A 378 -2.96 21.10 17.59
C GLN A 378 -3.20 21.54 16.15
N VAL A 379 -3.27 22.85 15.95
CA VAL A 379 -3.39 23.44 14.63
C VAL A 379 -2.16 24.27 14.31
N SER A 380 -1.70 24.18 13.08
CA SER A 380 -0.59 24.98 12.55
C SER A 380 -1.02 25.64 11.24
N TRP A 381 -0.66 26.91 11.10
CA TRP A 381 -0.82 27.65 9.86
C TRP A 381 0.55 28.05 9.35
N ASP A 382 0.83 27.68 8.11
CA ASP A 382 2.10 27.98 7.46
C ASP A 382 1.91 28.62 6.11
N ILE A 383 2.75 29.60 5.79
CA ILE A 383 2.82 30.27 4.50
C ILE A 383 4.13 29.98 3.75
N GLY A 384 4.95 29.02 4.22
CA GLY A 384 6.24 28.67 3.62
C GLY A 384 6.12 28.35 2.12
N ASP A 385 5.11 27.55 1.78
CA ASP A 385 4.84 27.10 0.42
C ASP A 385 3.87 28.00 -0.35
N LEU A 386 3.33 29.03 0.29
CA LEU A 386 2.44 29.98 -0.39
C LEU A 386 3.18 30.67 -1.55
N ARG A 387 2.57 30.65 -2.74
CA ARG A 387 3.05 31.36 -3.92
C ARG A 387 1.89 32.17 -4.49
N ASN A 388 2.02 33.48 -4.47
CA ASN A 388 0.99 34.44 -4.90
C ASN A 388 1.35 35.16 -6.19
N HIS A 389 2.47 34.79 -6.78
CA HIS A 389 2.90 35.28 -8.10
C HIS A 389 3.53 34.08 -8.83
N VAL A 390 3.01 33.77 -10.00
CA VAL A 390 3.49 32.64 -10.83
C VAL A 390 3.93 33.21 -12.17
N THR A 391 5.15 32.88 -12.58
CA THR A 391 5.69 33.16 -13.89
C THR A 391 5.94 31.87 -14.64
N VAL A 392 5.32 31.75 -15.79
CA VAL A 392 5.53 30.65 -16.73
C VAL A 392 6.47 31.10 -17.82
N TYR A 393 7.54 30.37 -18.05
CA TYR A 393 8.58 30.73 -19.01
C TYR A 393 8.99 29.53 -19.87
N SER A 394 9.52 29.81 -21.05
CA SER A 394 10.17 28.84 -21.92
C SER A 394 11.67 29.13 -22.02
N GLU A 395 12.44 28.08 -22.16
CA GLU A 395 13.89 28.13 -22.41
C GLU A 395 14.17 27.74 -23.88
N ALA A 396 14.99 28.52 -24.54
CA ALA A 396 15.59 28.16 -25.82
C ALA A 396 17.07 28.44 -25.75
N ASP A 397 17.90 27.65 -26.41
CA ASP A 397 19.36 27.51 -26.34
C ASP A 397 20.17 28.56 -25.54
N ASP A 398 19.91 29.85 -25.70
CA ASP A 398 20.58 30.94 -24.98
C ASP A 398 19.62 32.03 -24.46
N SER A 399 18.31 31.74 -24.37
CA SER A 399 17.33 32.75 -23.96
C SER A 399 16.18 32.18 -23.13
N VAL A 400 15.67 33.00 -22.21
CA VAL A 400 14.48 32.71 -21.43
C VAL A 400 13.39 33.69 -21.82
N SER A 401 12.22 33.19 -22.18
CA SER A 401 11.08 33.99 -22.57
C SER A 401 9.89 33.78 -21.63
N VAL A 402 9.37 34.86 -21.03
CA VAL A 402 8.17 34.78 -20.19
C VAL A 402 6.94 34.63 -21.09
N GLN A 403 6.22 33.53 -20.91
CA GLN A 403 5.05 33.17 -21.70
C GLN A 403 3.75 33.64 -21.05
N ALA A 404 3.67 33.64 -19.73
CA ALA A 404 2.51 34.07 -18.96
C ALA A 404 2.86 34.43 -17.52
N THR A 405 2.04 35.27 -16.90
CA THR A 405 2.13 35.57 -15.47
C THR A 405 0.73 35.59 -14.88
N ALA A 406 0.58 35.07 -13.66
CA ALA A 406 -0.62 35.18 -12.85
C ALA A 406 -0.26 35.62 -11.44
N GLN A 407 -1.05 36.49 -10.83
CA GLN A 407 -0.79 36.99 -9.48
C GLN A 407 -2.08 37.34 -8.75
N ASP A 408 -2.01 37.32 -7.41
CA ASP A 408 -3.07 37.81 -6.52
C ASP A 408 -2.56 38.99 -5.70
N GLU A 409 -3.02 40.15 -6.06
CA GLU A 409 -2.62 41.42 -5.42
C GLU A 409 -3.02 41.50 -3.95
N SER A 410 -4.13 40.87 -3.56
CA SER A 410 -4.58 40.87 -2.18
C SER A 410 -3.66 40.03 -1.29
N SER A 411 -3.27 38.87 -1.79
CA SER A 411 -2.30 37.99 -1.16
C SER A 411 -0.90 38.62 -1.10
N ILE A 412 -0.47 39.29 -2.18
CA ILE A 412 0.81 40.01 -2.22
C ILE A 412 0.85 41.14 -1.17
N ARG A 413 -0.22 41.93 -1.04
CA ARG A 413 -0.30 42.97 -0.01
C ARG A 413 -0.23 42.39 1.41
N ARG A 414 -0.79 41.19 1.62
CA ARG A 414 -0.86 40.59 2.95
C ARG A 414 0.43 39.85 3.36
N TYR A 415 1.02 39.11 2.43
CA TYR A 415 2.11 38.17 2.70
C TYR A 415 3.45 38.52 2.02
N GLY A 416 3.48 39.64 1.27
CA GLY A 416 4.59 39.97 0.39
C GLY A 416 4.57 39.14 -0.91
N LYS A 417 5.36 39.56 -1.88
CA LYS A 417 5.47 38.82 -3.16
C LYS A 417 6.25 37.54 -2.95
N ARG A 418 5.62 36.39 -3.26
CA ARG A 418 6.16 35.05 -3.21
C ARG A 418 6.00 34.38 -4.58
N GLN A 419 7.11 34.29 -5.30
CA GLN A 419 7.09 33.87 -6.70
C GLN A 419 7.35 32.38 -6.86
N ALA A 420 6.57 31.74 -7.75
CA ALA A 420 6.90 30.45 -8.35
C ALA A 420 7.28 30.65 -9.82
N LEU A 421 8.21 29.83 -10.29
CA LEU A 421 8.59 29.71 -11.68
C LEU A 421 8.13 28.35 -12.21
N GLU A 422 7.51 28.34 -13.38
CA GLU A 422 7.07 27.12 -14.07
C GLU A 422 7.59 27.14 -15.51
N THR A 423 8.16 26.05 -15.96
CA THR A 423 8.60 25.90 -17.35
C THR A 423 7.41 25.68 -18.28
N PHE A 424 7.52 26.13 -19.53
CA PHE A 424 6.55 25.90 -20.58
C PHE A 424 7.26 25.42 -21.85
N SER A 425 6.71 24.42 -22.48
CA SER A 425 7.21 23.87 -23.73
C SER A 425 6.07 23.72 -24.75
N ASP A 426 6.40 23.52 -26.00
CA ASP A 426 5.44 23.21 -27.07
C ASP A 426 4.74 21.85 -26.86
N GLN A 427 5.17 21.09 -25.86
CA GLN A 427 4.58 19.80 -25.46
C GLN A 427 3.46 19.98 -24.40
N ASP A 428 3.33 21.17 -23.80
CA ASP A 428 2.29 21.40 -22.79
C ASP A 428 0.90 21.35 -23.46
N THR A 429 0.03 20.53 -22.90
CA THR A 429 -1.36 20.35 -23.39
C THR A 429 -2.27 21.52 -23.04
N VAL A 430 -1.85 22.36 -22.07
CA VAL A 430 -2.56 23.56 -21.62
C VAL A 430 -1.81 24.81 -22.01
N THR A 431 -2.49 25.94 -22.16
CA THR A 431 -1.83 27.21 -22.45
C THR A 431 -1.00 27.71 -21.25
N ALA A 432 0.09 28.45 -21.51
CA ALA A 432 0.91 29.03 -20.45
C ALA A 432 0.08 29.84 -19.43
N ALA A 433 -0.92 30.59 -19.91
CA ALA A 433 -1.83 31.36 -19.06
C ALA A 433 -2.72 30.47 -18.17
N ALA A 434 -3.20 29.35 -18.69
CA ALA A 434 -3.96 28.37 -17.90
C ALA A 434 -3.09 27.70 -16.85
N LYS A 435 -1.85 27.33 -17.20
CA LYS A 435 -0.85 26.77 -16.28
C LYS A 435 -0.54 27.75 -15.14
N ALA A 436 -0.27 29.03 -15.47
CA ALA A 436 -0.01 30.05 -14.45
C ALA A 436 -1.18 30.22 -13.47
N LYS A 437 -2.43 30.27 -13.98
CA LYS A 437 -3.63 30.39 -13.14
C LYS A 437 -3.87 29.15 -12.27
N SER A 438 -3.67 27.96 -12.82
CA SER A 438 -3.83 26.70 -12.08
C SER A 438 -2.81 26.62 -10.94
N THR A 439 -1.53 26.88 -11.22
CA THR A 439 -0.47 26.92 -10.20
C THR A 439 -0.74 27.98 -9.13
N LEU A 440 -1.18 29.18 -9.54
CA LEU A 440 -1.56 30.22 -8.59
C LEU A 440 -2.69 29.74 -7.65
N ARG A 441 -3.75 29.14 -8.20
CA ARG A 441 -4.89 28.65 -7.41
C ARG A 441 -4.46 27.56 -6.41
N SER A 442 -3.60 26.65 -6.83
CA SER A 442 -3.16 25.55 -5.97
C SER A 442 -2.18 25.98 -4.88
N LYS A 443 -1.29 26.95 -5.18
CA LYS A 443 -0.22 27.36 -4.26
C LYS A 443 -0.51 28.65 -3.47
N ASN A 444 -1.49 29.46 -3.85
CA ASN A 444 -1.81 30.72 -3.15
C ASN A 444 -2.78 30.48 -1.98
N ARG A 445 -2.33 29.69 -1.02
CA ARG A 445 -3.09 29.39 0.20
C ARG A 445 -2.19 29.25 1.40
N VAL A 446 -2.74 29.57 2.57
CA VAL A 446 -2.14 29.21 3.86
C VAL A 446 -2.34 27.72 4.04
N THR A 447 -1.26 27.00 4.29
CA THR A 447 -1.34 25.57 4.63
C THR A 447 -1.82 25.44 6.07
N GLU A 448 -2.96 24.81 6.26
CA GLU A 448 -3.50 24.49 7.58
C GLU A 448 -3.33 22.99 7.82
N THR A 449 -2.65 22.65 8.90
CA THR A 449 -2.44 21.26 9.32
C THR A 449 -2.90 21.09 10.76
N PHE A 450 -3.48 19.93 11.03
CA PHE A 450 -3.91 19.53 12.36
C PHE A 450 -3.12 18.30 12.79
N SER A 451 -2.62 18.30 14.02
CA SER A 451 -2.02 17.13 14.65
C SER A 451 -2.96 16.59 15.71
N VAL A 452 -3.30 15.32 15.60
CA VAL A 452 -4.26 14.66 16.50
C VAL A 452 -3.72 13.30 16.92
N THR A 453 -3.72 13.06 18.23
CA THR A 453 -3.35 11.75 18.81
C THR A 453 -4.60 11.07 19.35
N THR A 454 -4.80 9.79 18.97
CA THR A 454 -5.95 9.00 19.40
C THR A 454 -5.61 7.50 19.45
N TYR A 455 -6.60 6.67 19.77
CA TYR A 455 -6.45 5.22 19.59
C TYR A 455 -6.17 4.86 18.13
N GLY A 456 -5.31 3.86 17.94
CA GLY A 456 -4.86 3.44 16.63
C GLY A 456 -5.81 2.50 15.90
N SER A 457 -5.69 2.50 14.59
CA SER A 457 -6.29 1.52 13.71
C SER A 457 -5.41 1.31 12.47
N ASP A 458 -5.10 0.07 12.14
CA ASP A 458 -4.31 -0.30 10.95
C ASP A 458 -4.94 0.15 9.62
N ARG A 459 -6.20 0.58 9.64
CA ARG A 459 -6.89 1.10 8.46
C ARG A 459 -6.65 2.58 8.22
N VAL A 460 -6.24 3.31 9.24
CA VAL A 460 -5.87 4.72 9.11
C VAL A 460 -4.46 4.77 8.58
N VAL A 461 -4.32 5.15 7.35
CA VAL A 461 -3.06 5.21 6.59
C VAL A 461 -2.98 6.54 5.87
N ALA A 462 -1.80 6.95 5.43
CA ALA A 462 -1.66 8.16 4.62
C ALA A 462 -2.51 8.05 3.34
N GLY A 463 -3.12 9.17 2.95
CA GLY A 463 -3.97 9.29 1.77
C GLY A 463 -5.45 8.95 1.97
N VAL A 464 -5.86 8.38 3.10
CA VAL A 464 -7.28 8.17 3.40
C VAL A 464 -7.95 9.46 3.84
N ARG A 465 -9.27 9.54 3.69
CA ARG A 465 -10.10 10.63 4.18
C ARG A 465 -10.73 10.21 5.50
N LEU A 466 -10.53 11.02 6.53
CA LEU A 466 -11.07 10.81 7.86
C LEU A 466 -12.16 11.85 8.13
N ARG A 467 -13.31 11.41 8.63
CA ARG A 467 -14.32 12.31 9.18
C ARG A 467 -13.98 12.59 10.65
N VAL A 468 -13.80 13.86 10.96
CA VAL A 468 -13.45 14.38 12.29
C VAL A 468 -14.60 15.20 12.82
N ASP A 469 -15.04 14.93 14.04
CA ASP A 469 -16.08 15.66 14.74
C ASP A 469 -15.63 15.96 16.18
N LEU A 470 -14.66 16.85 16.29
CA LEU A 470 -14.16 17.39 17.56
C LEU A 470 -14.71 18.79 17.74
N ALA A 471 -14.80 19.26 19.01
CA ALA A 471 -15.29 20.60 19.32
C ALA A 471 -14.52 21.70 18.55
N GLU A 472 -13.22 21.54 18.40
CA GLU A 472 -12.32 22.48 17.77
C GLU A 472 -12.09 22.22 16.26
N ILE A 473 -12.34 20.99 15.80
CA ILE A 473 -12.02 20.55 14.46
C ILE A 473 -13.16 19.69 13.92
N GLN A 474 -13.88 20.20 12.93
CA GLN A 474 -15.00 19.48 12.32
C GLN A 474 -14.85 19.43 10.80
N GLY A 475 -15.25 18.30 10.20
CA GLY A 475 -15.31 18.11 8.75
C GLY A 475 -14.55 16.88 8.28
N GLU A 476 -14.20 16.91 7.02
CA GLU A 476 -13.43 15.84 6.38
C GLU A 476 -11.99 16.28 6.16
N PHE A 477 -11.08 15.37 6.45
CA PHE A 477 -9.65 15.63 6.40
C PHE A 477 -8.93 14.49 5.69
N TRP A 478 -7.90 14.83 4.95
CA TRP A 478 -6.94 13.86 4.45
C TRP A 478 -5.89 13.58 5.51
N VAL A 479 -5.59 12.34 5.74
CA VAL A 479 -4.44 11.91 6.53
C VAL A 479 -3.19 12.08 5.66
N VAL A 480 -2.38 13.09 5.96
CA VAL A 480 -1.12 13.35 5.23
C VAL A 480 -0.04 12.42 5.71
N ALA A 481 0.07 12.29 7.03
CA ALA A 481 1.00 11.37 7.68
C ALA A 481 0.35 10.77 8.92
N VAL A 482 0.73 9.55 9.26
CA VAL A 482 0.33 8.88 10.48
C VAL A 482 1.49 8.07 11.05
N THR A 483 1.72 8.21 12.34
CA THR A 483 2.64 7.36 13.09
C THR A 483 1.85 6.54 14.10
N HIS A 484 1.86 5.24 13.90
CA HIS A 484 1.28 4.27 14.84
C HIS A 484 2.32 3.86 15.87
N THR A 485 1.94 3.85 17.13
CA THR A 485 2.66 3.12 18.19
C THR A 485 1.92 1.81 18.38
N LEU A 486 2.51 0.73 17.89
CA LEU A 486 1.90 -0.60 17.88
C LEU A 486 2.14 -1.27 19.23
N GLY A 487 1.07 -1.54 19.94
CA GLY A 487 1.13 -2.18 21.25
C GLY A 487 -0.18 -2.02 22.01
N PRO A 488 -0.32 -2.61 23.23
CA PRO A 488 -1.47 -2.37 24.06
C PRO A 488 -1.26 -1.13 24.99
N PRO A 489 -1.98 0.00 24.77
CA PRO A 489 -2.94 0.24 23.69
C PRO A 489 -2.26 0.69 22.38
N HIS A 490 -2.80 0.26 21.25
CA HIS A 490 -2.43 0.83 19.95
C HIS A 490 -2.84 2.30 19.91
N ARG A 491 -1.88 3.18 19.61
CA ARG A 491 -2.11 4.61 19.43
C ARG A 491 -1.62 5.08 18.09
N MET A 492 -2.17 6.19 17.63
CA MET A 492 -1.70 6.85 16.41
C MET A 492 -1.66 8.36 16.59
N ASN A 493 -0.66 8.98 15.99
CA ASN A 493 -0.56 10.42 15.83
C ASN A 493 -0.69 10.73 14.34
N MET A 494 -1.65 11.57 13.99
CA MET A 494 -1.98 11.88 12.61
C MET A 494 -1.70 13.35 12.32
N THR A 495 -1.16 13.60 11.13
CA THR A 495 -1.16 14.93 10.51
C THR A 495 -2.29 14.98 9.49
N LEU A 496 -3.23 15.86 9.73
CA LEU A 496 -4.44 16.01 8.94
C LEU A 496 -4.41 17.31 8.15
N ARG A 497 -4.94 17.29 6.93
CA ARG A 497 -5.17 18.47 6.10
C ARG A 497 -6.63 18.46 5.64
N ARG A 498 -7.29 19.62 5.71
CA ARG A 498 -8.69 19.75 5.32
C ARG A 498 -8.90 19.25 3.88
N ALA A 499 -9.91 18.42 3.70
CA ALA A 499 -10.37 18.01 2.39
C ALA A 499 -11.30 19.10 1.86
N ASP A 500 -10.84 19.82 0.82
CA ASP A 500 -11.60 20.93 0.18
C ASP A 500 -12.68 20.37 -0.76
#